data_1518e0186ca6233e3eb3c2e98888b817
#
_entry.id   1518e0186ca6233e3eb3c2e98888b817
#
_cell.length_a   1.000
_cell.length_b   1.000
_cell.length_c   1.000
_cell.angle_alpha   90.00
_cell.angle_beta   90.00
_cell.angle_gamma   90.00
#
_symmetry.space_group_name_H-M   'P 1'
#
loop_
_entity.id
_entity.type
_entity.pdbx_description
1 polymer ?
#
loop_
_entity_poly.entity_id
_entity_poly.type
_entity_poly.pdbx_seq_one_letter_code
_entity_poly.pdbx_strand_id
1 'polypeptide(L)'
;MKVNLTPKPVNFKLGEYINKGFELLKKDFGNIFIAFLVCFIMSIIPFCGLLAMGNLYKYLQRLSRNQPASPGDIFNFNDFMPYFMLQLIVFGGVLLLYIPLFAVLGISGAMSGSNDPNPMVALFMVPYVFLLMAAIYYFVLKGFYIIPLISLKGITEIKEAWNISKVMTKGNLLSIFLFSLIVSILAQIGIVACGIGIFLTLPFLYTANYFAYEDAIQQIEYDEIIEIGSKNEF
;
A
#
# COMPACT_ATOMS: atom_id res chain seq x y z
N MET A 1 18.91 -16.10 5.51
CA MET A 1 18.22 -17.32 5.04
C MET A 1 17.32 -16.88 3.90
N LYS A 2 17.63 -17.22 2.64
CA LYS A 2 16.74 -16.90 1.50
C LYS A 2 15.56 -17.88 1.59
N VAL A 3 14.42 -17.42 2.04
CA VAL A 3 13.19 -18.19 2.00
C VAL A 3 12.77 -18.24 0.54
N ASN A 4 12.82 -19.41 -0.08
CA ASN A 4 12.28 -19.62 -1.42
C ASN A 4 10.76 -19.67 -1.31
N LEU A 5 10.12 -18.50 -1.30
CA LEU A 5 8.66 -18.41 -1.33
C LEU A 5 8.17 -18.90 -2.70
N THR A 6 7.42 -20.00 -2.73
CA THR A 6 6.60 -20.39 -3.89
C THR A 6 5.22 -19.73 -3.74
N PRO A 7 5.04 -18.50 -4.21
CA PRO A 7 3.82 -17.76 -3.95
C PRO A 7 2.64 -18.38 -4.70
N LYS A 8 1.53 -18.63 -3.99
CA LYS A 8 0.25 -19.04 -4.56
C LYS A 8 -0.75 -17.88 -4.49
N PRO A 9 -1.82 -17.90 -5.32
CA PRO A 9 -2.91 -16.97 -5.17
C PRO A 9 -3.51 -17.03 -3.77
N VAL A 10 -3.69 -15.87 -3.15
CA VAL A 10 -4.23 -15.72 -1.79
C VAL A 10 -5.74 -15.93 -1.80
N ASN A 11 -6.30 -16.60 -0.80
CA ASN A 11 -7.74 -16.59 -0.55
C ASN A 11 -8.12 -15.32 0.22
N PHE A 12 -8.66 -14.33 -0.49
CA PHE A 12 -8.88 -12.99 0.05
C PHE A 12 -10.20 -12.86 0.81
N LYS A 13 -10.16 -12.59 2.12
CA LYS A 13 -11.30 -12.58 3.05
C LYS A 13 -11.68 -11.16 3.48
N LEU A 14 -12.21 -10.37 2.56
CA LEU A 14 -12.52 -8.95 2.73
C LEU A 14 -13.21 -8.61 4.07
N GLY A 15 -14.32 -9.28 4.39
CA GLY A 15 -15.10 -9.01 5.60
C GLY A 15 -14.35 -9.31 6.89
N GLU A 16 -13.52 -10.37 6.88
CA GLU A 16 -12.71 -10.76 8.04
C GLU A 16 -11.65 -9.68 8.36
N TYR A 17 -11.00 -9.13 7.35
CA TYR A 17 -9.98 -8.10 7.54
C TYR A 17 -10.55 -6.79 8.09
N ILE A 18 -11.73 -6.38 7.61
CA ILE A 18 -12.44 -5.21 8.11
C ILE A 18 -12.79 -5.40 9.61
N ASN A 19 -13.38 -6.55 9.96
CA ASN A 19 -13.77 -6.82 11.35
C ASN A 19 -12.55 -6.88 12.28
N LYS A 20 -11.50 -7.63 11.92
CA LYS A 20 -10.27 -7.72 12.73
C LYS A 20 -9.57 -6.36 12.87
N GLY A 21 -9.56 -5.56 11.79
CA GLY A 21 -9.01 -4.21 11.82
C GLY A 21 -9.73 -3.30 12.80
N PHE A 22 -11.06 -3.39 12.82
CA PHE A 22 -11.89 -2.63 13.76
C PHE A 22 -11.73 -3.12 15.20
N GLU A 23 -11.65 -4.43 15.43
CA GLU A 23 -11.43 -5.00 16.78
C GLU A 23 -10.07 -4.57 17.35
N LEU A 24 -8.99 -4.64 16.53
CA LEU A 24 -7.67 -4.19 16.98
C LEU A 24 -7.67 -2.70 17.31
N LEU A 25 -8.30 -1.89 16.45
CA LEU A 25 -8.41 -0.45 16.67
C LEU A 25 -9.17 -0.14 17.96
N LYS A 26 -10.28 -0.81 18.22
CA LYS A 26 -11.05 -0.63 19.47
C LYS A 26 -10.27 -1.06 20.70
N LYS A 27 -9.50 -2.14 20.60
CA LYS A 27 -8.75 -2.71 21.73
C LYS A 27 -7.69 -1.75 22.26
N ASP A 28 -7.01 -1.02 21.37
CA ASP A 28 -5.87 -0.17 21.75
C ASP A 28 -5.84 1.14 20.94
N PHE A 29 -6.98 1.81 20.89
CA PHE A 29 -7.17 3.02 20.08
C PHE A 29 -6.13 4.09 20.37
N GLY A 30 -5.85 4.38 21.65
CA GLY A 30 -4.94 5.46 22.05
C GLY A 30 -3.52 5.27 21.52
N ASN A 31 -2.96 4.07 21.69
CA ASN A 31 -1.60 3.76 21.24
C ASN A 31 -1.51 3.70 19.70
N ILE A 32 -2.53 3.12 19.04
CA ILE A 32 -2.58 3.07 17.57
C ILE A 32 -2.71 4.49 17.00
N PHE A 33 -3.51 5.34 17.63
CA PHE A 33 -3.65 6.73 17.22
C PHE A 33 -2.34 7.51 17.34
N ILE A 34 -1.63 7.37 18.46
CA ILE A 34 -0.30 7.99 18.67
C ILE A 34 0.69 7.45 17.62
N ALA A 35 0.72 6.13 17.40
CA ALA A 35 1.58 5.51 16.38
C ALA A 35 1.27 6.05 14.97
N PHE A 36 -0.01 6.23 14.64
CA PHE A 36 -0.42 6.85 13.38
C PHE A 36 0.04 8.31 13.27
N LEU A 37 -0.06 9.12 14.34
CA LEU A 37 0.44 10.50 14.33
C LEU A 37 1.96 10.54 14.12
N VAL A 38 2.70 9.65 14.77
CA VAL A 38 4.17 9.53 14.58
C VAL A 38 4.47 9.14 13.12
N CYS A 39 3.74 8.18 12.55
CA CYS A 39 3.86 7.80 11.16
C CYS A 39 3.57 8.99 10.23
N PHE A 40 2.54 9.77 10.50
CA PHE A 40 2.20 10.97 9.74
C PHE A 40 3.32 12.01 9.78
N ILE A 41 3.86 12.31 10.98
CA ILE A 41 4.99 13.25 11.16
C ILE A 41 6.22 12.78 10.39
N MET A 42 6.57 11.49 10.51
CA MET A 42 7.70 10.92 9.77
C MET A 42 7.49 10.98 8.26
N SER A 43 6.24 10.87 7.79
CA SER A 43 5.90 10.95 6.36
C SER A 43 6.09 12.33 5.75
N ILE A 44 6.20 13.39 6.57
CA ILE A 44 6.53 14.75 6.13
C ILE A 44 8.00 14.84 5.71
N ILE A 45 8.87 14.00 6.26
CA ILE A 45 10.29 13.95 5.88
C ILE A 45 10.38 13.38 4.46
N PRO A 46 11.08 14.06 3.52
CA PRO A 46 11.22 13.56 2.15
C PRO A 46 11.72 12.11 2.11
N PHE A 47 11.11 11.31 1.27
CA PHE A 47 11.41 9.88 1.07
C PHE A 47 11.23 8.95 2.28
N CYS A 48 10.65 9.42 3.39
CA CYS A 48 10.40 8.59 4.58
C CYS A 48 8.96 8.06 4.67
N GLY A 49 8.04 8.48 3.80
CA GLY A 49 6.63 8.08 3.88
C GLY A 49 6.39 6.57 3.80
N LEU A 50 7.02 5.88 2.84
CA LEU A 50 6.88 4.42 2.71
C LEU A 50 7.58 3.67 3.85
N LEU A 51 8.71 4.18 4.36
CA LEU A 51 9.38 3.64 5.53
C LEU A 51 8.50 3.77 6.78
N ALA A 52 7.88 4.95 6.98
CA ALA A 52 6.96 5.18 8.09
C ALA A 52 5.78 4.19 8.08
N MET A 53 5.17 3.97 6.89
CA MET A 53 4.12 2.97 6.71
C MET A 53 4.60 1.55 7.02
N GLY A 54 5.77 1.16 6.53
CA GLY A 54 6.36 -0.16 6.81
C GLY A 54 6.61 -0.37 8.30
N ASN A 55 7.14 0.63 8.99
CA ASN A 55 7.37 0.57 10.43
C ASN A 55 6.06 0.56 11.22
N LEU A 56 5.02 1.27 10.76
CA LEU A 56 3.67 1.19 11.33
C LEU A 56 3.10 -0.23 11.23
N TYR A 57 3.29 -0.94 10.10
CA TYR A 57 2.86 -2.34 9.99
C TYR A 57 3.64 -3.27 10.93
N LYS A 58 4.94 -3.05 11.13
CA LYS A 58 5.72 -3.78 12.16
C LYS A 58 5.19 -3.51 13.57
N TYR A 59 4.84 -2.26 13.88
CA TYR A 59 4.23 -1.87 15.14
C TYR A 59 2.89 -2.59 15.35
N LEU A 60 1.99 -2.56 14.34
CA LEU A 60 0.69 -3.25 14.40
C LEU A 60 0.84 -4.77 14.55
N GLN A 61 1.85 -5.37 13.91
CA GLN A 61 2.16 -6.80 14.07
C GLN A 61 2.54 -7.14 15.52
N ARG A 62 3.40 -6.35 16.16
CA ARG A 62 3.76 -6.56 17.57
C ARG A 62 2.55 -6.40 18.47
N LEU A 63 1.75 -5.36 18.24
CA LEU A 63 0.56 -5.08 19.02
C LEU A 63 -0.49 -6.20 18.90
N SER A 64 -0.75 -6.70 17.69
CA SER A 64 -1.69 -7.80 17.45
C SER A 64 -1.27 -9.10 18.14
N ARG A 65 0.05 -9.30 18.29
CA ARG A 65 0.65 -10.47 18.97
C ARG A 65 0.87 -10.26 20.47
N ASN A 66 0.33 -9.17 21.05
CA ASN A 66 0.53 -8.78 22.45
C ASN A 66 2.03 -8.68 22.85
N GLN A 67 2.88 -8.28 21.91
CA GLN A 67 4.29 -8.03 22.15
C GLN A 67 4.52 -6.56 22.49
N PRO A 68 5.58 -6.21 23.23
CA PRO A 68 5.94 -4.83 23.52
C PRO A 68 6.15 -4.05 22.22
N ALA A 69 5.46 -2.94 22.06
CA ALA A 69 5.56 -2.04 20.93
C ALA A 69 5.48 -0.59 21.40
N SER A 70 6.38 0.25 20.91
CA SER A 70 6.38 1.68 21.20
C SER A 70 6.09 2.48 19.94
N PRO A 71 5.24 3.52 19.97
CA PRO A 71 5.05 4.41 18.83
C PRO A 71 6.36 5.03 18.31
N GLY A 72 7.37 5.19 19.19
CA GLY A 72 8.71 5.67 18.80
C GLY A 72 9.46 4.71 17.86
N ASP A 73 9.12 3.41 17.84
CA ASP A 73 9.74 2.43 16.94
C ASP A 73 9.51 2.74 15.46
N ILE A 74 8.53 3.62 15.16
CA ILE A 74 8.24 4.07 13.80
C ILE A 74 9.39 4.93 13.24
N PHE A 75 10.15 5.64 14.07
CA PHE A 75 11.34 6.39 13.67
C PHE A 75 12.57 5.52 13.42
N ASN A 76 12.40 4.24 13.11
CA ASN A 76 13.50 3.34 12.80
C ASN A 76 13.91 3.48 11.33
N PHE A 77 15.19 3.78 11.08
CA PHE A 77 15.76 3.97 9.74
C PHE A 77 16.57 2.77 9.23
N ASN A 78 16.63 1.65 9.96
CA ASN A 78 17.49 0.52 9.60
C ASN A 78 17.17 -0.05 8.22
N ASP A 79 15.88 -0.07 7.82
CA ASP A 79 15.42 -0.61 6.53
C ASP A 79 15.11 0.50 5.52
N PHE A 80 15.76 1.68 5.62
CA PHE A 80 15.46 2.83 4.75
C PHE A 80 15.65 2.54 3.26
N MET A 81 16.73 1.83 2.89
CA MET A 81 17.15 1.69 1.50
C MET A 81 16.12 0.99 0.59
N PRO A 82 15.48 -0.14 0.96
CA PRO A 82 14.44 -0.75 0.15
C PRO A 82 13.25 0.19 -0.11
N TYR A 83 12.80 0.95 0.89
CA TYR A 83 11.70 1.89 0.73
C TYR A 83 12.08 3.10 -0.13
N PHE A 84 13.30 3.61 0.03
CA PHE A 84 13.82 4.68 -0.80
C PHE A 84 13.88 4.27 -2.28
N MET A 85 14.43 3.08 -2.57
CA MET A 85 14.46 2.53 -3.94
C MET A 85 13.05 2.33 -4.51
N LEU A 86 12.12 1.78 -3.72
CA LEU A 86 10.72 1.63 -4.15
C LEU A 86 10.11 2.99 -4.49
N GLN A 87 10.35 4.01 -3.66
CA GLN A 87 9.81 5.35 -3.87
C GLN A 87 10.39 6.02 -5.12
N LEU A 88 11.70 5.84 -5.39
CA LEU A 88 12.32 6.32 -6.63
C LEU A 88 11.74 5.64 -7.88
N ILE A 89 11.51 4.32 -7.83
CA ILE A 89 10.91 3.58 -8.94
C ILE A 89 9.48 4.08 -9.20
N VAL A 90 8.67 4.23 -8.15
CA VAL A 90 7.30 4.75 -8.27
C VAL A 90 7.30 6.17 -8.80
N PHE A 91 8.13 7.05 -8.25
CA PHE A 91 8.24 8.45 -8.67
C PHE A 91 8.69 8.56 -10.13
N GLY A 92 9.74 7.84 -10.53
CA GLY A 92 10.22 7.80 -11.93
C GLY A 92 9.17 7.24 -12.89
N GLY A 93 8.46 6.17 -12.50
CA GLY A 93 7.38 5.59 -13.29
C GLY A 93 6.21 6.56 -13.49
N VAL A 94 5.80 7.26 -12.44
CA VAL A 94 4.76 8.29 -12.51
C VAL A 94 5.22 9.44 -13.42
N LEU A 95 6.44 9.95 -13.25
CA LEU A 95 6.96 11.00 -14.13
C LEU A 95 6.93 10.59 -15.60
N LEU A 96 7.38 9.40 -15.94
CA LEU A 96 7.35 8.88 -17.30
C LEU A 96 5.93 8.87 -17.88
N LEU A 97 4.94 8.46 -17.09
CA LEU A 97 3.54 8.45 -17.51
C LEU A 97 2.95 9.85 -17.71
N TYR A 98 3.46 10.87 -17.02
CA TYR A 98 3.00 12.25 -17.17
C TYR A 98 3.73 13.04 -18.28
N ILE A 99 4.86 12.56 -18.82
CA ILE A 99 5.59 13.25 -19.90
C ILE A 99 4.70 13.59 -21.09
N PRO A 100 3.89 12.66 -21.68
CA PRO A 100 3.04 12.99 -22.82
C PRO A 100 2.00 14.07 -22.49
N LEU A 101 1.45 14.05 -21.26
CA LEU A 101 0.51 15.05 -20.78
C LEU A 101 1.12 16.46 -20.79
N PHE A 102 2.31 16.60 -20.18
CA PHE A 102 3.00 17.89 -20.12
C PHE A 102 3.46 18.35 -21.51
N ALA A 103 3.91 17.43 -22.37
CA ALA A 103 4.30 17.77 -23.74
C ALA A 103 3.12 18.36 -24.53
N VAL A 104 1.94 17.71 -24.49
CA VAL A 104 0.75 18.20 -25.20
C VAL A 104 0.27 19.53 -24.64
N LEU A 105 0.22 19.69 -23.30
CA LEU A 105 -0.15 20.95 -22.66
C LEU A 105 0.81 22.08 -23.01
N GLY A 106 2.14 21.81 -22.99
CA GLY A 106 3.16 22.80 -23.33
C GLY A 106 3.08 23.24 -24.80
N ILE A 107 2.93 22.29 -25.73
CA ILE A 107 2.80 22.58 -27.18
C ILE A 107 1.52 23.35 -27.45
N SER A 108 0.38 22.94 -26.89
CA SER A 108 -0.91 23.60 -27.11
C SER A 108 -0.92 25.03 -26.57
N GLY A 109 -0.33 25.26 -25.38
CA GLY A 109 -0.19 26.59 -24.81
C GLY A 109 0.70 27.52 -25.65
N ALA A 110 1.81 26.98 -26.19
CA ALA A 110 2.71 27.73 -27.06
C ALA A 110 2.07 28.09 -28.43
N MET A 111 1.20 27.22 -28.96
CA MET A 111 0.56 27.42 -30.26
C MET A 111 -0.70 28.30 -30.20
N SER A 112 -1.41 28.31 -29.09
CA SER A 112 -2.74 28.96 -29.03
C SER A 112 -2.67 30.47 -28.82
N GLY A 113 -1.59 31.02 -28.27
CA GLY A 113 -1.47 32.46 -27.96
C GLY A 113 -2.62 33.03 -27.11
N SER A 114 -3.58 32.19 -26.72
CA SER A 114 -4.77 32.48 -25.93
C SER A 114 -4.80 31.56 -24.70
N ASN A 115 -5.35 32.06 -23.60
CA ASN A 115 -5.51 31.29 -22.36
C ASN A 115 -6.65 30.23 -22.43
N ASP A 116 -7.35 30.15 -23.56
CA ASP A 116 -8.45 29.19 -23.72
C ASP A 116 -7.93 27.84 -24.22
N PRO A 117 -8.23 26.74 -23.51
CA PRO A 117 -7.81 25.41 -23.93
C PRO A 117 -8.50 25.04 -25.26
N ASN A 118 -7.69 24.64 -26.24
CA ASN A 118 -8.21 24.18 -27.53
C ASN A 118 -9.14 22.96 -27.30
N PRO A 119 -10.42 23.00 -27.74
CA PRO A 119 -11.36 21.88 -27.52
C PRO A 119 -10.87 20.53 -28.08
N MET A 120 -10.07 20.54 -29.16
CA MET A 120 -9.47 19.31 -29.70
C MET A 120 -8.45 18.70 -28.72
N VAL A 121 -7.69 19.52 -28.01
CA VAL A 121 -6.75 19.04 -27.00
C VAL A 121 -7.51 18.35 -25.86
N ALA A 122 -8.60 18.94 -25.38
CA ALA A 122 -9.45 18.34 -24.36
C ALA A 122 -10.02 16.98 -24.77
N LEU A 123 -10.43 16.84 -26.05
CA LEU A 123 -10.99 15.59 -26.60
C LEU A 123 -10.01 14.41 -26.51
N PHE A 124 -8.71 14.64 -26.71
CA PHE A 124 -7.67 13.61 -26.58
C PHE A 124 -7.14 13.46 -25.14
N MET A 125 -7.09 14.55 -24.40
CA MET A 125 -6.55 14.55 -23.04
C MET A 125 -7.43 13.84 -22.02
N VAL A 126 -8.75 13.99 -22.12
CA VAL A 126 -9.68 13.35 -21.18
C VAL A 126 -9.56 11.82 -21.23
N PRO A 127 -9.67 11.14 -22.39
CA PRO A 127 -9.43 9.69 -22.46
C PRO A 127 -8.04 9.27 -22.01
N TYR A 128 -7.01 10.07 -22.32
CA TYR A 128 -5.65 9.78 -21.90
C TYR A 128 -5.50 9.79 -20.38
N VAL A 129 -6.07 10.79 -19.69
CA VAL A 129 -6.05 10.87 -18.22
C VAL A 129 -6.77 9.67 -17.61
N PHE A 130 -7.91 9.23 -18.15
CA PHE A 130 -8.61 8.03 -17.69
C PHE A 130 -7.77 6.77 -17.86
N LEU A 131 -7.10 6.60 -19.01
CA LEU A 131 -6.19 5.48 -19.25
C LEU A 131 -5.01 5.50 -18.29
N LEU A 132 -4.43 6.68 -18.06
CA LEU A 132 -3.32 6.88 -17.12
C LEU A 132 -3.75 6.52 -15.69
N MET A 133 -4.91 6.98 -15.25
CA MET A 133 -5.48 6.62 -13.94
C MET A 133 -5.69 5.11 -13.83
N ALA A 134 -6.28 4.48 -14.85
CA ALA A 134 -6.49 3.04 -14.86
C ALA A 134 -5.16 2.27 -14.81
N ALA A 135 -4.13 2.71 -15.52
CA ALA A 135 -2.80 2.11 -15.49
C ALA A 135 -2.16 2.24 -14.10
N ILE A 136 -2.18 3.43 -13.49
CA ILE A 136 -1.66 3.65 -12.13
C ILE A 136 -2.40 2.74 -11.13
N TYR A 137 -3.73 2.70 -11.18
CA TYR A 137 -4.52 1.84 -10.30
C TYR A 137 -4.18 0.36 -10.48
N TYR A 138 -4.00 -0.10 -11.71
CA TYR A 138 -3.60 -1.48 -11.99
C TYR A 138 -2.25 -1.83 -11.34
N PHE A 139 -1.25 -0.95 -11.46
CA PHE A 139 0.06 -1.14 -10.83
C PHE A 139 -0.02 -1.10 -9.31
N VAL A 140 -0.82 -0.20 -8.72
CA VAL A 140 -1.05 -0.13 -7.27
C VAL A 140 -1.68 -1.42 -6.75
N LEU A 141 -2.71 -1.94 -7.44
CA LEU A 141 -3.37 -3.20 -7.03
C LEU A 141 -2.41 -4.40 -7.15
N LYS A 142 -1.60 -4.46 -8.22
CA LYS A 142 -0.58 -5.51 -8.39
C LYS A 142 0.54 -5.41 -7.34
N GLY A 143 0.87 -4.21 -6.90
CA GLY A 143 1.87 -3.92 -5.88
C GLY A 143 1.34 -3.93 -4.45
N PHE A 144 0.09 -4.32 -4.22
CA PHE A 144 -0.59 -4.22 -2.92
C PHE A 144 0.21 -4.84 -1.76
N TYR A 145 0.93 -5.93 -2.01
CA TYR A 145 1.71 -6.63 -0.99
C TYR A 145 3.19 -6.22 -0.91
N ILE A 146 3.69 -5.27 -1.71
CA ILE A 146 5.12 -4.91 -1.71
C ILE A 146 5.57 -4.38 -0.35
N ILE A 147 4.86 -3.39 0.21
CA ILE A 147 5.22 -2.78 1.50
C ILE A 147 5.26 -3.83 2.62
N PRO A 148 4.23 -4.68 2.82
CA PRO A 148 4.29 -5.71 3.85
C PRO A 148 5.34 -6.81 3.58
N LEU A 149 5.65 -7.13 2.33
CA LEU A 149 6.74 -8.04 2.01
C LEU A 149 8.10 -7.46 2.44
N ILE A 150 8.31 -6.17 2.25
CA ILE A 150 9.51 -5.50 2.75
C ILE A 150 9.49 -5.44 4.29
N SER A 151 8.38 -4.97 4.91
CA SER A 151 8.34 -4.70 6.34
C SER A 151 8.24 -5.95 7.20
N LEU A 152 7.39 -6.91 6.84
CA LEU A 152 7.05 -8.07 7.67
C LEU A 152 7.88 -9.32 7.30
N LYS A 153 8.41 -9.38 6.07
CA LYS A 153 9.25 -10.48 5.59
C LYS A 153 10.71 -10.11 5.37
N GLY A 154 11.05 -8.82 5.42
CA GLY A 154 12.42 -8.37 5.24
C GLY A 154 12.95 -8.57 3.82
N ILE A 155 12.08 -8.61 2.79
CA ILE A 155 12.51 -8.69 1.40
C ILE A 155 13.08 -7.33 0.99
N THR A 156 14.37 -7.29 0.68
CA THR A 156 15.08 -6.05 0.33
C THR A 156 15.12 -5.78 -1.16
N GLU A 157 14.97 -6.81 -2.01
CA GLU A 157 14.97 -6.67 -3.47
C GLU A 157 13.56 -6.34 -3.98
N ILE A 158 13.38 -5.14 -4.54
CA ILE A 158 12.08 -4.65 -5.04
C ILE A 158 11.53 -5.54 -6.17
N LYS A 159 12.41 -6.06 -7.03
CA LYS A 159 12.02 -6.97 -8.12
C LYS A 159 11.44 -8.28 -7.59
N GLU A 160 12.02 -8.81 -6.52
CA GLU A 160 11.53 -10.02 -5.84
C GLU A 160 10.18 -9.74 -5.19
N ALA A 161 10.07 -8.67 -4.38
CA ALA A 161 8.82 -8.26 -3.76
C ALA A 161 7.69 -8.04 -4.80
N TRP A 162 8.01 -7.41 -5.94
CA TRP A 162 7.07 -7.23 -7.04
C TRP A 162 6.59 -8.55 -7.65
N ASN A 163 7.51 -9.49 -7.91
CA ASN A 163 7.18 -10.79 -8.48
C ASN A 163 6.28 -11.61 -7.54
N ILE A 164 6.57 -11.62 -6.25
CA ILE A 164 5.76 -12.27 -5.22
C ILE A 164 4.37 -11.60 -5.17
N SER A 165 4.32 -10.26 -5.07
CA SER A 165 3.05 -9.51 -5.00
C SER A 165 2.16 -9.77 -6.21
N LYS A 166 2.71 -9.87 -7.43
CA LYS A 166 1.95 -10.21 -8.64
C LYS A 166 1.25 -11.56 -8.54
N VAL A 167 1.90 -12.55 -7.97
CA VAL A 167 1.31 -13.90 -7.81
C VAL A 167 0.27 -13.89 -6.71
N MET A 168 0.54 -13.25 -5.57
CA MET A 168 -0.42 -13.12 -4.46
C MET A 168 -1.72 -12.43 -4.89
N THR A 169 -1.63 -11.43 -5.76
CA THR A 169 -2.79 -10.67 -6.27
C THR A 169 -3.53 -11.38 -7.41
N LYS A 170 -2.99 -12.50 -7.93
CA LYS A 170 -3.60 -13.21 -9.07
C LYS A 170 -4.99 -13.74 -8.68
N GLY A 171 -5.99 -13.43 -9.50
CA GLY A 171 -7.39 -13.82 -9.25
C GLY A 171 -8.14 -12.91 -8.25
N ASN A 172 -7.46 -12.04 -7.50
CA ASN A 172 -8.05 -11.25 -6.41
C ASN A 172 -8.08 -9.74 -6.66
N LEU A 173 -7.73 -9.26 -7.87
CA LEU A 173 -7.65 -7.82 -8.14
C LEU A 173 -8.95 -7.08 -7.82
N LEU A 174 -10.11 -7.66 -8.17
CA LEU A 174 -11.41 -7.06 -7.88
C LEU A 174 -11.69 -7.04 -6.37
N SER A 175 -11.37 -8.13 -5.66
CA SER A 175 -11.55 -8.22 -4.20
C SER A 175 -10.67 -7.21 -3.48
N ILE A 176 -9.40 -7.06 -3.89
CA ILE A 176 -8.46 -6.07 -3.34
C ILE A 176 -8.94 -4.65 -3.64
N PHE A 177 -9.44 -4.39 -4.87
CA PHE A 177 -10.00 -3.10 -5.25
C PHE A 177 -11.21 -2.72 -4.38
N LEU A 178 -12.18 -3.63 -4.26
CA LEU A 178 -13.38 -3.41 -3.44
C LEU A 178 -13.01 -3.22 -1.96
N PHE A 179 -12.09 -4.02 -1.44
CA PHE A 179 -11.58 -3.88 -0.09
C PHE A 179 -10.95 -2.50 0.12
N SER A 180 -10.04 -2.09 -0.75
CA SER A 180 -9.36 -0.79 -0.65
C SER A 180 -10.35 0.36 -0.75
N LEU A 181 -11.37 0.24 -1.61
CA LEU A 181 -12.43 1.24 -1.75
C LEU A 181 -13.26 1.35 -0.47
N ILE A 182 -13.75 0.22 0.07
CA ILE A 182 -14.57 0.20 1.29
C ILE A 182 -13.78 0.74 2.47
N VAL A 183 -12.55 0.27 2.68
CA VAL A 183 -11.70 0.70 3.79
C VAL A 183 -11.38 2.20 3.67
N SER A 184 -11.12 2.70 2.45
CA SER A 184 -10.90 4.13 2.21
C SER A 184 -12.13 4.98 2.52
N ILE A 185 -13.33 4.53 2.13
CA ILE A 185 -14.58 5.23 2.45
C ILE A 185 -14.81 5.26 3.97
N LEU A 186 -14.64 4.11 4.64
CA LEU A 186 -14.79 4.02 6.09
C LEU A 186 -13.77 4.90 6.82
N ALA A 187 -12.53 4.95 6.36
CA ALA A 187 -11.49 5.82 6.93
C ALA A 187 -11.78 7.32 6.74
N GLN A 188 -12.56 7.68 5.71
CA GLN A 188 -12.91 9.07 5.42
C GLN A 188 -14.23 9.53 6.08
N ILE A 189 -15.00 8.66 6.70
CA ILE A 189 -16.25 9.02 7.40
C ILE A 189 -16.01 10.15 8.43
N GLY A 190 -14.83 10.17 9.05
CA GLY A 190 -14.46 11.23 9.98
C GLY A 190 -14.43 12.65 9.42
N ILE A 191 -14.42 12.83 8.08
CA ILE A 191 -14.52 14.17 7.44
C ILE A 191 -15.85 14.82 7.80
N VAL A 192 -16.93 14.04 7.88
CA VAL A 192 -18.27 14.52 8.21
C VAL A 192 -18.31 15.16 9.61
N ALA A 193 -17.42 14.73 10.52
CA ALA A 193 -17.26 15.31 11.86
C ALA A 193 -16.27 16.48 11.85
N CYS A 194 -16.58 17.54 11.09
CA CYS A 194 -15.83 18.80 11.02
C CYS A 194 -14.35 18.68 10.59
N GLY A 195 -13.99 17.66 9.80
CA GLY A 195 -12.64 17.45 9.27
C GLY A 195 -11.64 16.86 10.29
N ILE A 196 -11.73 17.20 11.56
CA ILE A 196 -10.84 16.66 12.61
C ILE A 196 -11.05 15.17 12.80
N GLY A 197 -12.28 14.69 12.62
CA GLY A 197 -12.63 13.27 12.77
C GLY A 197 -11.85 12.33 11.83
N ILE A 198 -11.32 12.83 10.71
CA ILE A 198 -10.51 12.01 9.80
C ILE A 198 -9.27 11.43 10.49
N PHE A 199 -8.62 12.20 11.37
CA PHE A 199 -7.46 11.69 12.13
C PHE A 199 -7.82 10.55 13.07
N LEU A 200 -9.08 10.45 13.51
CA LEU A 200 -9.56 9.35 14.34
C LEU A 200 -9.92 8.11 13.51
N THR A 201 -10.33 8.29 12.27
CA THR A 201 -10.77 7.20 11.40
C THR A 201 -9.68 6.67 10.47
N LEU A 202 -8.68 7.47 10.09
CA LEU A 202 -7.55 7.04 9.27
C LEU A 202 -6.75 5.86 9.84
N PRO A 203 -6.50 5.74 11.16
CA PRO A 203 -5.84 4.56 11.72
C PRO A 203 -6.52 3.25 11.35
N PHE A 204 -7.84 3.25 11.14
CA PHE A 204 -8.58 2.08 10.69
C PHE A 204 -8.11 1.53 9.33
N LEU A 205 -7.75 2.41 8.41
CA LEU A 205 -7.20 2.00 7.11
C LEU A 205 -5.95 1.12 7.28
N TYR A 206 -5.07 1.50 8.21
CA TYR A 206 -3.83 0.77 8.44
C TYR A 206 -4.07 -0.55 9.19
N THR A 207 -4.98 -0.57 10.17
CA THR A 207 -5.30 -1.82 10.89
C THR A 207 -6.00 -2.84 9.99
N ALA A 208 -6.94 -2.42 9.15
CA ALA A 208 -7.61 -3.31 8.19
C ALA A 208 -6.62 -3.85 7.13
N ASN A 209 -5.78 -2.99 6.56
CA ASN A 209 -4.73 -3.41 5.62
C ASN A 209 -3.72 -4.37 6.27
N TYR A 210 -3.35 -4.14 7.53
CA TYR A 210 -2.44 -5.02 8.26
C TYR A 210 -2.97 -6.47 8.28
N PHE A 211 -4.25 -6.68 8.59
CA PHE A 211 -4.82 -8.03 8.62
C PHE A 211 -4.91 -8.67 7.23
N ALA A 212 -5.18 -7.89 6.18
CA ALA A 212 -5.10 -8.39 4.81
C ALA A 212 -3.68 -8.85 4.44
N TYR A 213 -2.66 -8.13 4.94
CA TYR A 213 -1.25 -8.46 4.71
C TYR A 213 -0.80 -9.68 5.53
N GLU A 214 -1.16 -9.73 6.81
CA GLU A 214 -0.78 -10.82 7.70
C GLU A 214 -1.38 -12.15 7.24
N ASP A 215 -2.69 -12.18 6.94
CA ASP A 215 -3.35 -13.39 6.45
C ASP A 215 -2.74 -13.89 5.12
N ALA A 216 -2.47 -12.97 4.19
CA ALA A 216 -1.85 -13.31 2.92
C ALA A 216 -0.44 -13.92 3.10
N ILE A 217 0.35 -13.35 4.00
CA ILE A 217 1.69 -13.85 4.32
C ILE A 217 1.61 -15.22 4.99
N GLN A 218 0.69 -15.41 5.94
CA GLN A 218 0.50 -16.70 6.61
C GLN A 218 0.07 -17.80 5.63
N GLN A 219 -0.78 -17.49 4.66
CA GLN A 219 -1.19 -18.46 3.62
C GLN A 219 0.00 -18.94 2.79
N ILE A 220 0.93 -18.05 2.42
CA ILE A 220 2.12 -18.41 1.65
C ILE A 220 3.08 -19.28 2.49
N GLU A 221 3.29 -18.93 3.76
CA GLU A 221 4.16 -19.69 4.66
C GLU A 221 3.61 -21.10 4.95
N TYR A 222 2.31 -21.19 5.15
CA TYR A 222 1.67 -22.48 5.41
C TYR A 222 1.79 -23.44 4.22
N ASP A 223 1.60 -22.93 3.00
CA ASP A 223 1.73 -23.71 1.78
C ASP A 223 3.18 -24.20 1.56
N GLU A 224 4.18 -23.36 1.92
CA GLU A 224 5.59 -23.74 1.84
C GLU A 224 5.94 -24.89 2.80
N ILE A 225 5.43 -24.85 4.02
CA ILE A 225 5.65 -25.90 5.02
C ILE A 225 5.06 -27.24 4.54
N ILE A 226 3.86 -27.24 3.96
CA ILE A 226 3.22 -28.43 3.40
C ILE A 226 4.05 -28.99 2.23
N GLU A 227 4.56 -28.13 1.34
CA GLU A 227 5.35 -28.55 0.19
C GLU A 227 6.69 -29.16 0.61
N ILE A 228 7.32 -28.63 1.65
CA ILE A 228 8.55 -29.20 2.21
C ILE A 228 8.25 -30.54 2.90
N GLY A 229 7.18 -30.62 3.68
CA GLY A 229 6.76 -31.84 4.35
C GLY A 229 6.48 -32.97 3.36
N SER A 230 5.76 -32.70 2.27
CA SER A 230 5.44 -33.70 1.24
C SER A 230 6.66 -34.18 0.43
N LYS A 231 7.74 -33.40 0.33
CA LYS A 231 8.99 -33.80 -0.34
C LYS A 231 9.89 -34.68 0.52
N ASN A 232 9.67 -34.73 1.83
CA ASN A 232 10.46 -35.53 2.77
C ASN A 232 9.84 -36.91 3.08
N GLU A 233 8.71 -37.26 2.46
CA GLU A 233 8.03 -38.57 2.62
C GLU A 233 8.39 -39.60 1.53
N PHE A 234 9.51 -39.40 0.78
CA PHE A 234 10.02 -40.36 -0.20
C PHE A 234 11.48 -40.76 0.08
#